data_a9803066ad03668d0a6670edc4b91c70
#
_entry.id   a9803066ad03668d0a6670edc4b91c70
#
_cell.length_a   1.000
_cell.length_b   1.000
_cell.length_c   1.000
_cell.angle_alpha   90.00
_cell.angle_beta   90.00
_cell.angle_gamma   90.00
#
_symmetry.space_group_name_H-M   'P 1'
#
loop_
_entity.id
_entity.type
_entity.pdbx_description
1 polymer ?
#
loop_
_entity_poly.entity_id
_entity_poly.type
_entity_poly.pdbx_seq_one_letter_code
_entity_poly.pdbx_strand_id
1 'polypeptide(L)'
;MGFLVIASCGLIGNYLLLRRMLLVGDAISHSILPGVVVAFLTFQQNSLPMTLLGALSAGLCTVLLIEAVHRHFRIKPETAICVVYTTLFASGVVLVSLLEASGSIHIDVECILFGEIGYVALQPPVELWDWQLPPFPVLQMLGVCTTVVLLIAIFYKELLITSFDSAFAGSLGMKTTVWQNGLMMVLALVVVFAFEAVGAILAVAMLIVPSMFAAQLSQKLVVRHGWVFVHAAIAAFTGYHLSVWLNCSIAGAIVVVSSGMFVLVWWGSVFLDRSRIYLRAVRGVCFGTKEV
;
A
#
# COMPACT_ATOMS: atom_id res chain seq x y z
N MET A 1 8.46 -6.24 11.63
CA MET A 1 8.23 -6.20 10.17
C MET A 1 6.82 -5.73 9.83
N GLY A 2 5.75 -6.45 10.16
CA GLY A 2 4.37 -6.10 9.82
C GLY A 2 3.97 -4.66 10.18
N PHE A 3 4.35 -4.15 11.35
CA PHE A 3 4.11 -2.75 11.72
C PHE A 3 4.71 -1.75 10.73
N LEU A 4 5.95 -1.96 10.28
CA LEU A 4 6.63 -1.05 9.34
C LEU A 4 5.97 -1.04 7.97
N VAL A 5 5.54 -2.21 7.49
CA VAL A 5 4.80 -2.33 6.23
C VAL A 5 3.45 -1.62 6.31
N ILE A 6 2.66 -1.89 7.36
CA ILE A 6 1.34 -1.26 7.55
C ILE A 6 1.48 0.26 7.68
N ALA A 7 2.47 0.73 8.43
CA ALA A 7 2.70 2.17 8.62
C ALA A 7 3.09 2.86 7.30
N SER A 8 4.09 2.35 6.58
CA SER A 8 4.55 2.96 5.32
C SER A 8 3.47 2.93 4.23
N CYS A 9 2.80 1.79 4.03
CA CYS A 9 1.71 1.65 3.07
C CYS A 9 0.51 2.54 3.44
N GLY A 10 0.07 2.52 4.70
CA GLY A 10 -1.10 3.28 5.15
C GLY A 10 -0.88 4.80 5.12
N LEU A 11 0.35 5.28 5.37
CA LEU A 11 0.69 6.70 5.26
C LEU A 11 0.51 7.20 3.82
N ILE A 12 1.04 6.47 2.83
CA ILE A 12 0.86 6.81 1.40
C ILE A 12 -0.59 6.58 0.99
N GLY A 13 -1.22 5.52 1.47
CA GLY A 13 -2.63 5.19 1.23
C GLY A 13 -3.58 6.34 1.56
N ASN A 14 -3.30 7.14 2.59
CA ASN A 14 -4.09 8.33 2.91
C ASN A 14 -4.13 9.36 1.76
N TYR A 15 -3.01 9.57 1.05
CA TYR A 15 -2.96 10.48 -0.10
C TYR A 15 -3.63 9.87 -1.34
N LEU A 16 -3.45 8.57 -1.54
CA LEU A 16 -4.11 7.85 -2.65
C LEU A 16 -5.63 7.81 -2.48
N LEU A 17 -6.10 7.68 -1.23
CA LEU A 17 -7.52 7.74 -0.91
C LEU A 17 -8.12 9.11 -1.30
N LEU A 18 -7.42 10.22 -0.98
CA LEU A 18 -7.85 11.56 -1.36
C LEU A 18 -7.90 11.74 -2.88
N ARG A 19 -6.98 11.11 -3.61
CA ARG A 19 -6.91 11.15 -5.08
C ARG A 19 -7.79 10.12 -5.77
N ARG A 20 -8.45 9.22 -5.04
CA ARG A 20 -9.24 8.10 -5.56
C ARG A 20 -8.44 7.13 -6.45
N MET A 21 -7.17 6.93 -6.13
CA MET A 21 -6.23 6.12 -6.91
C MET A 21 -5.68 4.92 -6.12
N LEU A 22 -6.46 4.35 -5.22
CA LEU A 22 -6.01 3.23 -4.36
C LEU A 22 -5.61 1.97 -5.15
N LEU A 23 -6.23 1.75 -6.33
CA LEU A 23 -5.94 0.59 -7.18
C LEU A 23 -4.56 0.62 -7.84
N VAL A 24 -3.85 1.76 -7.80
CA VAL A 24 -2.48 1.84 -8.35
C VAL A 24 -1.51 0.91 -7.61
N GLY A 25 -1.68 0.75 -6.29
CA GLY A 25 -0.85 -0.17 -5.52
C GLY A 25 -0.99 -1.62 -5.98
N ASP A 26 -2.21 -2.05 -6.24
CA ASP A 26 -2.52 -3.38 -6.80
C ASP A 26 -1.92 -3.54 -8.21
N ALA A 27 -2.08 -2.53 -9.05
CA ALA A 27 -1.50 -2.51 -10.39
C ALA A 27 0.04 -2.67 -10.37
N ILE A 28 0.72 -1.98 -9.46
CA ILE A 28 2.17 -2.09 -9.30
C ILE A 28 2.55 -3.50 -8.86
N SER A 29 1.87 -4.07 -7.85
CA SER A 29 2.16 -5.41 -7.33
C SER A 29 2.11 -6.48 -8.43
N HIS A 30 1.11 -6.45 -9.29
CA HIS A 30 1.00 -7.40 -10.40
C HIS A 30 1.96 -7.13 -11.55
N SER A 31 2.38 -5.88 -11.74
CA SER A 31 3.31 -5.49 -12.80
C SER A 31 4.78 -5.76 -12.46
N ILE A 32 5.10 -6.16 -11.23
CA ILE A 32 6.46 -6.53 -10.82
C ILE A 32 6.94 -7.79 -11.56
N LEU A 33 6.03 -8.72 -11.83
CA LEU A 33 6.35 -10.03 -12.43
C LEU A 33 7.18 -9.94 -13.71
N PRO A 34 6.79 -9.20 -14.75
CA PRO A 34 7.62 -9.10 -15.98
C PRO A 34 8.99 -8.48 -15.71
N GLY A 35 9.10 -7.56 -14.75
CA GLY A 35 10.38 -6.94 -14.43
C GLY A 35 11.35 -7.87 -13.75
N VAL A 36 10.88 -8.70 -12.84
CA VAL A 36 11.67 -9.74 -12.18
C VAL A 36 12.16 -10.75 -13.21
N VAL A 37 11.29 -11.19 -14.12
CA VAL A 37 11.64 -12.14 -15.19
C VAL A 37 12.68 -11.55 -16.14
N VAL A 38 12.51 -10.30 -16.57
CA VAL A 38 13.46 -9.62 -17.46
C VAL A 38 14.83 -9.43 -16.77
N ALA A 39 14.83 -9.05 -15.50
CA ALA A 39 16.07 -8.93 -14.72
C ALA A 39 16.78 -10.29 -14.64
N PHE A 40 16.05 -11.37 -14.38
CA PHE A 40 16.60 -12.71 -14.35
C PHE A 40 17.21 -13.12 -15.72
N LEU A 41 16.50 -12.88 -16.82
CA LEU A 41 17.01 -13.16 -18.19
C LEU A 41 18.28 -12.38 -18.51
N THR A 42 18.38 -11.14 -18.02
CA THR A 42 19.50 -10.24 -18.34
C THR A 42 20.75 -10.58 -17.53
N PHE A 43 20.59 -10.88 -16.25
CA PHE A 43 21.72 -11.07 -15.35
C PHE A 43 22.06 -12.54 -15.10
N GLN A 44 21.18 -13.47 -15.43
CA GLN A 44 21.34 -14.94 -15.23
C GLN A 44 21.78 -15.33 -13.79
N GLN A 45 21.49 -14.47 -12.83
CA GLN A 45 21.84 -14.66 -11.41
C GLN A 45 20.61 -14.39 -10.53
N ASN A 46 20.31 -15.31 -9.62
CA ASN A 46 19.29 -15.14 -8.60
C ASN A 46 19.86 -14.37 -7.39
N SER A 47 20.33 -13.15 -7.60
CA SER A 47 20.76 -12.30 -6.51
C SER A 47 19.65 -11.34 -6.10
N LEU A 48 19.39 -11.24 -4.81
CA LEU A 48 18.36 -10.38 -4.20
C LEU A 48 18.39 -8.93 -4.75
N PRO A 49 19.55 -8.25 -4.87
CA PRO A 49 19.60 -6.89 -5.40
C PRO A 49 19.19 -6.78 -6.87
N MET A 50 19.44 -7.79 -7.70
CA MET A 50 19.06 -7.78 -9.12
C MET A 50 17.56 -7.95 -9.29
N THR A 51 16.96 -8.85 -8.51
CA THR A 51 15.51 -9.04 -8.49
C THR A 51 14.78 -7.77 -8.04
N LEU A 52 15.29 -7.09 -7.00
CA LEU A 52 14.77 -5.80 -6.55
C LEU A 52 14.89 -4.71 -7.62
N LEU A 53 16.02 -4.60 -8.30
CA LEU A 53 16.19 -3.64 -9.39
C LEU A 53 15.20 -3.89 -10.53
N GLY A 54 14.97 -5.16 -10.88
CA GLY A 54 13.95 -5.56 -11.87
C GLY A 54 12.55 -5.17 -11.42
N ALA A 55 12.19 -5.48 -10.18
CA ALA A 55 10.90 -5.13 -9.58
C ALA A 55 10.68 -3.61 -9.51
N LEU A 56 11.68 -2.85 -9.06
CA LEU A 56 11.63 -1.38 -9.00
C LEU A 56 11.48 -0.75 -10.39
N SER A 57 12.26 -1.24 -11.37
CA SER A 57 12.17 -0.73 -12.75
C SER A 57 10.79 -0.98 -13.36
N ALA A 58 10.21 -2.16 -13.11
CA ALA A 58 8.85 -2.49 -13.56
C ALA A 58 7.78 -1.64 -12.85
N GLY A 59 7.89 -1.46 -11.54
CA GLY A 59 6.98 -0.61 -10.77
C GLY A 59 7.00 0.84 -11.24
N LEU A 60 8.19 1.41 -11.47
CA LEU A 60 8.34 2.75 -12.03
C LEU A 60 7.82 2.85 -13.47
N CYS A 61 8.10 1.86 -14.32
CA CYS A 61 7.59 1.78 -15.67
C CYS A 61 6.05 1.73 -15.68
N THR A 62 5.45 0.96 -14.78
CA THR A 62 3.99 0.87 -14.63
C THR A 62 3.37 2.23 -14.32
N VAL A 63 3.93 2.95 -13.35
CA VAL A 63 3.46 4.30 -13.00
C VAL A 63 3.54 5.25 -14.19
N LEU A 64 4.66 5.26 -14.90
CA LEU A 64 4.86 6.11 -16.06
C LEU A 64 3.93 5.75 -17.21
N LEU A 65 3.68 4.46 -17.43
CA LEU A 65 2.73 3.97 -18.45
C LEU A 65 1.29 4.36 -18.11
N ILE A 66 0.87 4.20 -16.84
CA ILE A 66 -0.47 4.62 -16.39
C ILE A 66 -0.68 6.10 -16.67
N GLU A 67 0.31 6.93 -16.30
CA GLU A 67 0.23 8.38 -16.52
C GLU A 67 0.23 8.73 -18.01
N ALA A 68 1.07 8.07 -18.82
CA ALA A 68 1.13 8.26 -20.28
C ALA A 68 -0.21 7.90 -20.94
N VAL A 69 -0.76 6.75 -20.60
CA VAL A 69 -2.05 6.27 -21.14
C VAL A 69 -3.19 7.20 -20.71
N HIS A 70 -3.26 7.56 -19.42
CA HIS A 70 -4.26 8.49 -18.90
C HIS A 70 -4.25 9.83 -19.64
N ARG A 71 -3.06 10.41 -19.86
CA ARG A 71 -2.92 11.73 -20.51
C ARG A 71 -3.14 11.67 -22.01
N HIS A 72 -2.53 10.68 -22.68
CA HIS A 72 -2.57 10.60 -24.13
C HIS A 72 -3.99 10.31 -24.64
N PHE A 73 -4.67 9.35 -24.02
CA PHE A 73 -6.02 8.93 -24.43
C PHE A 73 -7.13 9.70 -23.68
N ARG A 74 -6.79 10.56 -22.72
CA ARG A 74 -7.77 11.32 -21.90
C ARG A 74 -8.83 10.45 -21.24
N ILE A 75 -8.50 9.21 -20.89
CA ILE A 75 -9.39 8.27 -20.21
C ILE A 75 -9.31 8.45 -18.70
N LYS A 76 -10.30 7.91 -17.98
CA LYS A 76 -10.30 7.95 -16.51
C LYS A 76 -9.07 7.22 -15.94
N PRO A 77 -8.48 7.70 -14.82
CA PRO A 77 -7.31 7.05 -14.20
C PRO A 77 -7.51 5.57 -13.93
N GLU A 78 -8.69 5.17 -13.43
CA GLU A 78 -9.05 3.78 -13.12
C GLU A 78 -8.98 2.88 -14.35
N THR A 79 -9.46 3.38 -15.52
CA THR A 79 -9.41 2.64 -16.78
C THR A 79 -7.97 2.51 -17.27
N ALA A 80 -7.15 3.56 -17.15
CA ALA A 80 -5.72 3.51 -17.51
C ALA A 80 -4.97 2.49 -16.64
N ILE A 81 -5.25 2.47 -15.34
CA ILE A 81 -4.69 1.48 -14.40
C ILE A 81 -5.04 0.07 -14.86
N CYS A 82 -6.33 -0.23 -15.11
CA CYS A 82 -6.78 -1.54 -15.56
C CYS A 82 -6.06 -2.01 -16.84
N VAL A 83 -6.01 -1.18 -17.86
CA VAL A 83 -5.40 -1.54 -19.15
C VAL A 83 -3.91 -1.83 -19.00
N VAL A 84 -3.19 -0.96 -18.28
CA VAL A 84 -1.73 -1.11 -18.13
C VAL A 84 -1.39 -2.35 -17.30
N TYR A 85 -2.03 -2.53 -16.14
CA TYR A 85 -1.65 -3.65 -15.29
C TYR A 85 -2.02 -5.01 -15.90
N THR A 86 -3.19 -5.14 -16.55
CA THR A 86 -3.58 -6.39 -17.19
C THR A 86 -2.63 -6.76 -18.34
N THR A 87 -2.20 -5.76 -19.11
CA THR A 87 -1.25 -5.97 -20.21
C THR A 87 0.13 -6.39 -19.67
N LEU A 88 0.65 -5.70 -18.66
CA LEU A 88 1.93 -6.04 -18.06
C LEU A 88 1.90 -7.39 -17.35
N PHE A 89 0.85 -7.68 -16.58
CA PHE A 89 0.69 -8.98 -15.92
C PHE A 89 0.63 -10.11 -16.95
N ALA A 90 -0.21 -9.98 -17.99
CA ALA A 90 -0.31 -10.98 -19.04
C ALA A 90 1.04 -11.21 -19.74
N SER A 91 1.79 -10.13 -20.03
CA SER A 91 3.15 -10.25 -20.59
C SER A 91 4.11 -10.98 -19.66
N GLY A 92 4.01 -10.74 -18.34
CA GLY A 92 4.78 -11.44 -17.32
C GLY A 92 4.49 -12.94 -17.29
N VAL A 93 3.21 -13.31 -17.31
CA VAL A 93 2.78 -14.72 -17.33
C VAL A 93 3.30 -15.43 -18.58
N VAL A 94 3.22 -14.79 -19.76
CA VAL A 94 3.75 -15.35 -21.01
C VAL A 94 5.27 -15.54 -20.92
N LEU A 95 6.00 -14.56 -20.36
CA LEU A 95 7.45 -14.67 -20.19
C LEU A 95 7.84 -15.81 -19.24
N VAL A 96 7.12 -15.97 -18.11
CA VAL A 96 7.34 -17.10 -17.19
C VAL A 96 7.10 -18.43 -17.89
N SER A 97 5.97 -18.58 -18.61
CA SER A 97 5.64 -19.82 -19.31
C SER A 97 6.67 -20.20 -20.39
N LEU A 98 7.24 -19.20 -21.08
CA LEU A 98 8.31 -19.44 -22.06
C LEU A 98 9.61 -19.91 -21.39
N LEU A 99 9.93 -19.39 -20.20
CA LEU A 99 11.12 -19.80 -19.44
C LEU A 99 10.96 -21.21 -18.88
N GLU A 100 9.81 -21.56 -18.36
CA GLU A 100 9.50 -22.91 -17.87
C GLU A 100 9.57 -23.93 -18.99
N ALA A 101 9.01 -23.59 -20.18
CA ALA A 101 9.08 -24.46 -21.37
C ALA A 101 10.52 -24.68 -21.87
N SER A 102 11.42 -23.74 -21.64
CA SER A 102 12.84 -23.88 -21.98
C SER A 102 13.64 -24.75 -20.98
N GLY A 103 13.00 -25.22 -19.91
CA GLY A 103 13.63 -26.05 -18.86
C GLY A 103 14.65 -25.29 -18.00
N SER A 104 14.70 -23.98 -18.14
CA SER A 104 15.77 -23.16 -17.52
C SER A 104 15.54 -22.93 -16.03
N ILE A 105 14.29 -22.90 -15.53
CA ILE A 105 13.97 -22.61 -14.12
C ILE A 105 12.53 -23.03 -13.77
N HIS A 106 12.36 -23.55 -12.56
CA HIS A 106 11.08 -23.53 -11.85
C HIS A 106 11.04 -22.24 -11.03
N ILE A 107 10.34 -21.23 -11.52
CA ILE A 107 9.99 -20.05 -10.73
C ILE A 107 8.73 -20.42 -9.95
N ASP A 108 8.89 -20.61 -8.65
CA ASP A 108 7.74 -20.84 -7.77
C ASP A 108 6.99 -19.51 -7.58
N VAL A 109 6.05 -19.26 -8.49
CA VAL A 109 5.22 -18.03 -8.53
C VAL A 109 4.42 -17.90 -7.23
N GLU A 110 4.06 -19.02 -6.60
CA GLU A 110 3.35 -19.02 -5.32
C GLU A 110 4.21 -18.43 -4.21
N CYS A 111 5.48 -18.77 -4.14
CA CYS A 111 6.40 -18.23 -3.15
C CYS A 111 6.61 -16.71 -3.29
N ILE A 112 6.61 -16.21 -4.53
CA ILE A 112 6.70 -14.77 -4.82
C ILE A 112 5.41 -14.04 -4.41
N LEU A 113 4.23 -14.64 -4.63
CA LEU A 113 2.94 -14.01 -4.37
C LEU A 113 2.56 -13.97 -2.89
N PHE A 114 2.89 -15.01 -2.13
CA PHE A 114 2.42 -15.14 -0.74
C PHE A 114 3.34 -14.51 0.29
N GLY A 115 4.63 -14.27 -0.03
CA GLY A 115 5.63 -13.67 0.86
C GLY A 115 5.57 -14.25 2.28
N GLU A 116 6.68 -14.52 2.89
CA GLU A 116 6.66 -15.15 4.21
C GLU A 116 7.33 -14.28 5.27
N ILE A 117 6.53 -13.47 5.98
CA ILE A 117 7.01 -12.71 7.15
C ILE A 117 7.71 -13.63 8.16
N GLY A 118 7.29 -14.90 8.25
CA GLY A 118 7.86 -15.90 9.14
C GLY A 118 9.34 -16.17 8.87
N TYR A 119 9.76 -16.19 7.61
CA TYR A 119 11.18 -16.42 7.24
C TYR A 119 12.10 -15.26 7.63
N VAL A 120 11.56 -14.05 7.77
CA VAL A 120 12.38 -12.91 8.22
C VAL A 120 12.96 -13.14 9.61
N ALA A 121 12.22 -13.85 10.48
CA ALA A 121 12.71 -14.19 11.83
C ALA A 121 13.82 -15.25 11.84
N LEU A 122 13.94 -16.03 10.77
CA LEU A 122 14.94 -17.10 10.62
C LEU A 122 16.24 -16.60 9.96
N GLN A 123 16.23 -15.40 9.38
CA GLN A 123 17.43 -14.82 8.76
C GLN A 123 18.43 -14.38 9.83
N PRO A 124 19.74 -14.58 9.58
CA PRO A 124 20.76 -14.18 10.54
C PRO A 124 20.73 -12.65 10.76
N PRO A 125 20.97 -12.20 12.00
CA PRO A 125 21.12 -10.77 12.30
C PRO A 125 22.31 -10.20 11.55
N VAL A 126 22.26 -8.93 11.18
CA VAL A 126 23.39 -8.22 10.59
C VAL A 126 24.34 -7.83 11.71
N GLU A 127 25.54 -8.39 11.72
CA GLU A 127 26.58 -8.03 12.68
C GLU A 127 27.33 -6.78 12.20
N LEU A 128 27.20 -5.69 12.95
CA LEU A 128 27.93 -4.45 12.73
C LEU A 128 28.65 -4.08 14.05
N TRP A 129 29.96 -4.31 14.12
CA TRP A 129 30.80 -3.92 15.29
C TRP A 129 30.18 -4.28 16.64
N ASP A 130 30.12 -5.51 17.06
CA ASP A 130 29.52 -5.99 18.33
C ASP A 130 28.03 -5.73 18.57
N TRP A 131 27.34 -5.09 17.65
CA TRP A 131 25.90 -4.87 17.74
C TRP A 131 25.14 -5.83 16.82
N GLN A 132 24.26 -6.63 17.39
CA GLN A 132 23.34 -7.48 16.63
C GLN A 132 22.17 -6.62 16.15
N LEU A 133 22.23 -6.19 14.88
CA LEU A 133 21.15 -5.47 14.22
C LEU A 133 20.05 -6.45 13.75
N PRO A 134 18.80 -5.97 13.60
CA PRO A 134 17.74 -6.80 13.02
C PRO A 134 18.14 -7.36 11.66
N PRO A 135 17.48 -8.45 11.19
CA PRO A 135 17.72 -9.00 9.86
C PRO A 135 17.61 -7.97 8.76
N PHE A 136 18.35 -8.12 7.68
CA PHE A 136 18.46 -7.16 6.59
C PHE A 136 17.11 -6.66 6.04
N PRO A 137 16.06 -7.51 5.82
CA PRO A 137 14.74 -7.03 5.35
C PRO A 137 14.04 -6.09 6.32
N VAL A 138 14.27 -6.24 7.63
CA VAL A 138 13.70 -5.32 8.64
C VAL A 138 14.37 -3.96 8.57
N LEU A 139 15.70 -3.93 8.43
CA LEU A 139 16.46 -2.69 8.26
C LEU A 139 16.06 -1.94 6.98
N GLN A 140 15.92 -2.69 5.90
CA GLN A 140 15.51 -2.19 4.60
C GLN A 140 14.11 -1.54 4.68
N MET A 141 13.13 -2.23 5.28
CA MET A 141 11.78 -1.70 5.45
C MET A 141 11.73 -0.55 6.47
N LEU A 142 12.59 -0.54 7.48
CA LEU A 142 12.77 0.60 8.38
C LEU A 142 13.29 1.82 7.62
N GLY A 143 14.25 1.65 6.73
CA GLY A 143 14.76 2.70 5.84
C GLY A 143 13.68 3.26 4.92
N VAL A 144 12.85 2.40 4.31
CA VAL A 144 11.70 2.81 3.50
C VAL A 144 10.68 3.58 4.34
N CYS A 145 10.31 3.05 5.51
CA CYS A 145 9.34 3.71 6.39
C CYS A 145 9.82 5.08 6.86
N THR A 146 11.08 5.20 7.26
CA THR A 146 11.67 6.49 7.66
C THR A 146 11.72 7.48 6.50
N THR A 147 12.06 7.02 5.30
CA THR A 147 12.06 7.86 4.08
C THR A 147 10.65 8.37 3.78
N VAL A 148 9.63 7.53 3.87
CA VAL A 148 8.22 7.94 3.68
C VAL A 148 7.79 8.98 4.70
N VAL A 149 8.09 8.74 5.98
CA VAL A 149 7.75 9.68 7.07
C VAL A 149 8.44 11.03 6.84
N LEU A 150 9.74 11.03 6.50
CA LEU A 150 10.49 12.25 6.23
C LEU A 150 9.95 13.01 5.00
N LEU A 151 9.68 12.31 3.90
CA LEU A 151 9.09 12.92 2.71
C LEU A 151 7.73 13.56 3.02
N ILE A 152 6.87 12.85 3.75
CA ILE A 152 5.58 13.38 4.16
C ILE A 152 5.75 14.58 5.10
N ALA A 153 6.68 14.54 6.05
CA ALA A 153 6.90 15.64 6.98
C ALA A 153 7.43 16.89 6.29
N ILE A 154 8.39 16.73 5.35
CA ILE A 154 9.00 17.86 4.62
C ILE A 154 7.99 18.46 3.63
N PHE A 155 7.30 17.64 2.86
CA PHE A 155 6.42 18.05 1.76
C PHE A 155 4.93 17.96 2.12
N TYR A 156 4.60 18.04 3.42
CA TYR A 156 3.21 17.87 3.89
C TYR A 156 2.24 18.83 3.21
N LYS A 157 2.61 20.14 3.11
CA LYS A 157 1.75 21.19 2.56
C LYS A 157 1.50 20.99 1.06
N GLU A 158 2.54 20.71 0.31
CA GLU A 158 2.49 20.49 -1.13
C GLU A 158 1.67 19.25 -1.47
N LEU A 159 1.93 18.13 -0.76
CA LEU A 159 1.19 16.90 -0.92
C LEU A 159 -0.29 17.05 -0.54
N LEU A 160 -0.59 17.80 0.52
CA LEU A 160 -1.96 18.07 0.94
C LEU A 160 -2.73 18.85 -0.13
N ILE A 161 -2.19 20.00 -0.57
CA ILE A 161 -2.86 20.86 -1.53
C ILE A 161 -3.06 20.13 -2.87
N THR A 162 -2.01 19.50 -3.39
CA THR A 162 -2.09 18.78 -4.68
C THR A 162 -2.97 17.52 -4.63
N SER A 163 -3.18 16.94 -3.46
CA SER A 163 -4.04 15.75 -3.31
C SER A 163 -5.50 16.12 -3.06
N PHE A 164 -5.75 17.28 -2.48
CA PHE A 164 -7.11 17.73 -2.18
C PHE A 164 -7.76 18.45 -3.35
N ASP A 165 -7.04 19.39 -3.97
CA ASP A 165 -7.49 20.18 -5.13
C ASP A 165 -6.31 20.48 -6.07
N SER A 166 -6.19 19.67 -7.11
CA SER A 166 -5.14 19.82 -8.12
C SER A 166 -5.33 21.08 -8.99
N ALA A 167 -6.58 21.53 -9.18
CA ALA A 167 -6.87 22.75 -9.95
C ALA A 167 -6.45 24.00 -9.18
N PHE A 168 -6.74 24.04 -7.88
CA PHE A 168 -6.29 25.10 -6.98
C PHE A 168 -4.76 25.14 -6.86
N ALA A 169 -4.12 23.97 -6.71
CA ALA A 169 -2.66 23.89 -6.72
C ALA A 169 -2.04 24.45 -8.00
N GLY A 170 -2.66 24.17 -9.15
CA GLY A 170 -2.25 24.73 -10.45
C GLY A 170 -2.37 26.26 -10.51
N SER A 171 -3.43 26.84 -9.94
CA SER A 171 -3.61 28.30 -9.90
C SER A 171 -2.56 29.01 -9.02
N LEU A 172 -1.99 28.32 -8.03
CA LEU A 172 -0.86 28.78 -7.22
C LEU A 172 0.50 28.63 -7.92
N GLY A 173 0.54 28.19 -9.19
CA GLY A 173 1.77 27.97 -9.95
C GLY A 173 2.51 26.68 -9.61
N MET A 174 1.91 25.77 -8.84
CA MET A 174 2.53 24.49 -8.52
C MET A 174 2.42 23.52 -9.72
N LYS A 175 3.53 22.86 -10.04
CA LYS A 175 3.55 21.80 -11.07
C LYS A 175 2.92 20.53 -10.50
N THR A 176 1.59 20.44 -10.51
CA THR A 176 0.80 19.33 -9.94
C THR A 176 1.23 17.96 -10.46
N THR A 177 1.64 17.90 -11.73
CA THR A 177 2.17 16.68 -12.36
C THR A 177 3.42 16.14 -11.67
N VAL A 178 4.34 17.03 -11.28
CA VAL A 178 5.60 16.62 -10.62
C VAL A 178 5.28 16.01 -9.26
N TRP A 179 4.38 16.62 -8.50
CA TRP A 179 3.94 16.11 -7.20
C TRP A 179 3.17 14.80 -7.30
N GLN A 180 2.33 14.67 -8.34
CA GLN A 180 1.61 13.43 -8.61
C GLN A 180 2.58 12.30 -8.94
N ASN A 181 3.48 12.51 -9.90
CA ASN A 181 4.46 11.50 -10.30
C ASN A 181 5.42 11.18 -9.15
N GLY A 182 5.85 12.17 -8.37
CA GLY A 182 6.68 11.97 -7.19
C GLY A 182 6.02 11.06 -6.17
N LEU A 183 4.74 11.31 -5.83
CA LEU A 183 3.98 10.44 -4.92
C LEU A 183 3.85 9.01 -5.47
N MET A 184 3.59 8.86 -6.77
CA MET A 184 3.47 7.56 -7.40
C MET A 184 4.80 6.79 -7.44
N MET A 185 5.93 7.50 -7.63
CA MET A 185 7.26 6.87 -7.54
C MET A 185 7.57 6.39 -6.12
N VAL A 186 7.23 7.17 -5.10
CA VAL A 186 7.36 6.75 -3.69
C VAL A 186 6.44 5.57 -3.40
N LEU A 187 5.22 5.57 -3.94
CA LEU A 187 4.32 4.43 -3.84
C LEU A 187 4.94 3.17 -4.46
N ALA A 188 5.48 3.26 -5.69
CA ALA A 188 6.10 2.11 -6.35
C ALA A 188 7.25 1.55 -5.52
N LEU A 189 8.09 2.42 -4.96
CA LEU A 189 9.16 2.02 -4.06
C LEU A 189 8.62 1.27 -2.84
N VAL A 190 7.63 1.84 -2.14
CA VAL A 190 7.05 1.21 -0.93
C VAL A 190 6.39 -0.12 -1.26
N VAL A 191 5.63 -0.20 -2.35
CA VAL A 191 4.93 -1.43 -2.75
C VAL A 191 5.94 -2.53 -3.11
N VAL A 192 7.02 -2.22 -3.84
CA VAL A 192 8.05 -3.20 -4.21
C VAL A 192 8.74 -3.78 -2.98
N PHE A 193 9.16 -2.93 -2.04
CA PHE A 193 9.79 -3.39 -0.80
C PHE A 193 8.81 -4.10 0.15
N ALA A 194 7.56 -3.66 0.19
CA ALA A 194 6.52 -4.35 0.96
C ALA A 194 6.20 -5.72 0.35
N PHE A 195 6.14 -5.80 -0.99
CA PHE A 195 5.89 -7.05 -1.70
C PHE A 195 6.96 -8.11 -1.40
N GLU A 196 8.24 -7.73 -1.47
CA GLU A 196 9.35 -8.63 -1.12
C GLU A 196 9.26 -9.12 0.32
N ALA A 197 8.86 -8.23 1.23
CA ALA A 197 8.85 -8.52 2.65
C ALA A 197 7.66 -9.39 3.10
N VAL A 198 6.47 -9.17 2.52
CA VAL A 198 5.21 -9.69 3.06
C VAL A 198 4.27 -10.28 2.00
N GLY A 199 4.66 -10.21 0.74
CA GLY A 199 3.85 -10.67 -0.40
C GLY A 199 2.79 -9.68 -0.88
N ALA A 200 2.25 -9.97 -2.08
CA ALA A 200 1.31 -9.09 -2.78
C ALA A 200 0.04 -8.81 -1.99
N ILE A 201 -0.59 -9.86 -1.48
CA ILE A 201 -1.91 -9.77 -0.83
C ILE A 201 -1.87 -8.85 0.39
N LEU A 202 -0.85 -9.02 1.25
CA LEU A 202 -0.72 -8.20 2.44
C LEU A 202 -0.34 -6.76 2.07
N ALA A 203 0.58 -6.55 1.12
CA ALA A 203 1.01 -5.22 0.72
C ALA A 203 -0.15 -4.35 0.22
N VAL A 204 -1.02 -4.90 -0.66
CA VAL A 204 -2.20 -4.21 -1.19
C VAL A 204 -3.23 -3.95 -0.10
N ALA A 205 -3.53 -4.95 0.74
CA ALA A 205 -4.47 -4.79 1.85
C ALA A 205 -4.00 -3.70 2.83
N MET A 206 -2.68 -3.63 3.13
CA MET A 206 -2.11 -2.64 4.04
C MET A 206 -2.00 -1.24 3.44
N LEU A 207 -2.12 -1.09 2.15
CA LEU A 207 -2.25 0.22 1.50
C LEU A 207 -3.68 0.80 1.70
N ILE A 208 -4.69 -0.05 1.58
CA ILE A 208 -6.10 0.35 1.54
C ILE A 208 -6.70 0.41 2.95
N VAL A 209 -6.63 -0.68 3.71
CA VAL A 209 -7.39 -0.85 4.95
C VAL A 209 -7.00 0.17 6.05
N PRO A 210 -5.72 0.42 6.37
CA PRO A 210 -5.34 1.38 7.40
C PRO A 210 -5.73 2.82 7.03
N SER A 211 -5.64 3.18 5.74
CA SER A 211 -6.03 4.51 5.26
C SER A 211 -7.55 4.71 5.33
N MET A 212 -8.34 3.70 4.96
CA MET A 212 -9.79 3.72 5.08
C MET A 212 -10.25 3.77 6.54
N PHE A 213 -9.61 2.98 7.42
CA PHE A 213 -9.84 3.02 8.86
C PHE A 213 -9.60 4.42 9.44
N ALA A 214 -8.46 5.03 9.12
CA ALA A 214 -8.11 6.37 9.59
C ALA A 214 -9.06 7.45 9.05
N ALA A 215 -9.55 7.29 7.83
CA ALA A 215 -10.50 8.21 7.21
C ALA A 215 -11.87 8.19 7.87
N GLN A 216 -12.31 7.04 8.42
CA GLN A 216 -13.55 6.93 9.20
C GLN A 216 -13.48 7.69 10.53
N LEU A 217 -12.30 7.75 11.14
CA LEU A 217 -12.12 8.34 12.46
C LEU A 217 -11.86 9.85 12.42
N SER A 218 -11.28 10.38 11.35
CA SER A 218 -10.95 11.80 11.27
C SER A 218 -10.99 12.36 9.86
N GLN A 219 -11.41 13.64 9.75
CA GLN A 219 -11.35 14.41 8.51
C GLN A 219 -9.98 15.12 8.34
N LYS A 220 -9.22 15.31 9.43
CA LYS A 220 -7.93 16.00 9.38
C LYS A 220 -6.82 15.02 9.01
N LEU A 221 -6.07 15.29 7.94
CA LEU A 221 -5.03 14.40 7.42
C LEU A 221 -3.92 14.10 8.45
N VAL A 222 -3.49 15.09 9.24
CA VAL A 222 -2.49 14.88 10.31
C VAL A 222 -2.98 13.83 11.32
N VAL A 223 -4.24 13.92 11.72
CA VAL A 223 -4.84 12.98 12.68
C VAL A 223 -4.99 11.59 12.04
N ARG A 224 -5.30 11.53 10.72
CA ARG A 224 -5.32 10.25 9.98
C ARG A 224 -3.96 9.55 10.02
N HIS A 225 -2.86 10.28 9.84
CA HIS A 225 -1.51 9.70 9.97
C HIS A 225 -1.29 9.09 11.35
N GLY A 226 -1.72 9.77 12.42
CA GLY A 226 -1.67 9.21 13.77
C GLY A 226 -2.49 7.92 13.93
N TRP A 227 -3.70 7.89 13.37
CA TRP A 227 -4.55 6.70 13.41
C TRP A 227 -3.98 5.52 12.60
N VAL A 228 -3.25 5.79 11.52
CA VAL A 228 -2.53 4.74 10.78
C VAL A 228 -1.48 4.06 11.66
N PHE A 229 -0.69 4.81 12.44
CA PHE A 229 0.27 4.21 13.37
C PHE A 229 -0.39 3.38 14.47
N VAL A 230 -1.50 3.86 15.04
CA VAL A 230 -2.27 3.11 16.04
C VAL A 230 -2.82 1.81 15.43
N HIS A 231 -3.41 1.90 14.23
CA HIS A 231 -3.91 0.74 13.50
C HIS A 231 -2.78 -0.26 13.20
N ALA A 232 -1.63 0.22 12.73
CA ALA A 232 -0.47 -0.60 12.43
C ALA A 232 0.03 -1.37 13.67
N ALA A 233 0.10 -0.71 14.83
CA ALA A 233 0.53 -1.34 16.07
C ALA A 233 -0.43 -2.43 16.53
N ILE A 234 -1.74 -2.14 16.54
CA ILE A 234 -2.76 -3.10 16.96
C ILE A 234 -2.84 -4.27 15.98
N ALA A 235 -2.92 -4.00 14.67
CA ALA A 235 -3.05 -5.04 13.65
C ALA A 235 -1.84 -5.97 13.59
N ALA A 236 -0.62 -5.43 13.69
CA ALA A 236 0.60 -6.23 13.70
C ALA A 236 0.70 -7.11 14.96
N PHE A 237 0.39 -6.55 16.13
CA PHE A 237 0.47 -7.28 17.39
C PHE A 237 -0.61 -8.37 17.49
N THR A 238 -1.88 -8.00 17.29
CA THR A 238 -3.00 -8.94 17.41
C THR A 238 -3.01 -9.96 16.28
N GLY A 239 -2.64 -9.56 15.05
CA GLY A 239 -2.52 -10.46 13.90
C GLY A 239 -1.44 -11.52 14.09
N TYR A 240 -0.28 -11.14 14.67
CA TYR A 240 0.76 -12.10 15.02
C TYR A 240 0.26 -13.12 16.06
N HIS A 241 -0.34 -12.68 17.15
CA HIS A 241 -0.87 -13.59 18.17
C HIS A 241 -1.97 -14.51 17.61
N LEU A 242 -2.83 -13.98 16.76
CA LEU A 242 -3.87 -14.76 16.10
C LEU A 242 -3.28 -15.84 15.19
N SER A 243 -2.22 -15.52 14.44
CA SER A 243 -1.56 -16.50 13.55
C SER A 243 -0.92 -17.63 14.34
N VAL A 244 -0.29 -17.34 15.47
CA VAL A 244 0.30 -18.34 16.37
C VAL A 244 -0.79 -19.22 16.98
N TRP A 245 -1.91 -18.63 17.39
CA TRP A 245 -3.01 -19.39 18.00
C TRP A 245 -3.73 -20.30 17.03
N LEU A 246 -3.94 -19.85 15.78
CA LEU A 246 -4.63 -20.62 14.74
C LEU A 246 -3.68 -21.48 13.88
N ASN A 247 -2.36 -21.41 14.08
CA ASN A 247 -1.35 -22.05 13.22
C ASN A 247 -1.54 -21.73 11.73
N CYS A 248 -1.79 -20.45 11.41
CA CYS A 248 -2.02 -19.99 10.04
C CYS A 248 -0.97 -18.96 9.60
N SER A 249 -1.00 -18.57 8.31
CA SER A 249 -0.11 -17.53 7.75
C SER A 249 -0.20 -16.22 8.53
N ILE A 250 0.95 -15.67 8.94
CA ILE A 250 1.04 -14.40 9.67
C ILE A 250 0.49 -13.26 8.81
N ALA A 251 0.80 -13.23 7.52
CA ALA A 251 0.31 -12.24 6.58
C ALA A 251 -1.23 -12.25 6.50
N GLY A 252 -1.82 -13.43 6.32
CA GLY A 252 -3.28 -13.59 6.28
C GLY A 252 -3.96 -13.16 7.58
N ALA A 253 -3.41 -13.55 8.73
CA ALA A 253 -3.95 -13.17 10.04
C ALA A 253 -3.94 -11.65 10.25
N ILE A 254 -2.86 -10.96 9.88
CA ILE A 254 -2.76 -9.49 9.95
C ILE A 254 -3.82 -8.84 9.06
N VAL A 255 -4.05 -9.33 7.83
CA VAL A 255 -5.09 -8.80 6.93
C VAL A 255 -6.47 -8.95 7.54
N VAL A 256 -6.79 -10.13 8.08
CA VAL A 256 -8.10 -10.41 8.71
C VAL A 256 -8.33 -9.49 9.90
N VAL A 257 -7.35 -9.33 10.78
CA VAL A 257 -7.45 -8.42 11.94
C VAL A 257 -7.61 -6.98 11.49
N SER A 258 -6.78 -6.52 10.54
CA SER A 258 -6.82 -5.17 10.00
C SER A 258 -8.18 -4.85 9.41
N SER A 259 -8.71 -5.75 8.56
CA SER A 259 -10.03 -5.62 7.95
C SER A 259 -11.15 -5.68 8.98
N GLY A 260 -11.03 -6.54 9.99
CA GLY A 260 -11.96 -6.63 11.12
C GLY A 260 -12.04 -5.31 11.91
N MET A 261 -10.90 -4.67 12.19
CA MET A 261 -10.86 -3.36 12.83
C MET A 261 -11.58 -2.28 12.01
N PHE A 262 -11.37 -2.28 10.68
CA PHE A 262 -12.08 -1.36 9.78
C PHE A 262 -13.60 -1.58 9.83
N VAL A 263 -14.05 -2.83 9.73
CA VAL A 263 -15.48 -3.19 9.78
C VAL A 263 -16.12 -2.79 11.11
N LEU A 264 -15.42 -3.01 12.24
CA LEU A 264 -15.92 -2.61 13.56
C LEU A 264 -16.10 -1.09 13.68
N VAL A 265 -15.15 -0.31 13.21
CA VAL A 265 -15.25 1.16 13.23
C VAL A 265 -16.35 1.64 12.28
N TRP A 266 -16.46 1.04 11.08
CA TRP A 266 -17.52 1.37 10.13
C TRP A 266 -18.91 1.07 10.72
N TRP A 267 -19.09 -0.11 11.32
CA TRP A 267 -20.35 -0.46 11.97
C TRP A 267 -20.69 0.50 13.12
N GLY A 268 -19.70 0.81 13.96
CA GLY A 268 -19.87 1.80 15.04
C GLY A 268 -20.30 3.18 14.52
N SER A 269 -19.72 3.65 13.41
CA SER A 269 -20.07 4.94 12.80
C SER A 269 -21.50 4.94 12.27
N VAL A 270 -21.92 3.88 11.59
CA VAL A 270 -23.30 3.73 11.07
C VAL A 270 -24.32 3.68 12.21
N PHE A 271 -23.99 2.97 13.29
CA PHE A 271 -24.90 2.88 14.46
C PHE A 271 -25.05 4.22 15.17
N LEU A 272 -23.93 4.96 15.35
CA LEU A 272 -23.94 6.29 15.94
C LEU A 272 -24.70 7.33 15.10
N ASP A 273 -24.56 7.28 13.79
CA ASP A 273 -25.33 8.18 12.90
C ASP A 273 -26.81 7.87 12.93
N ARG A 274 -27.21 6.60 12.92
CA ARG A 274 -28.61 6.23 13.11
C ARG A 274 -29.17 6.71 14.44
N SER A 275 -28.41 6.55 15.52
CA SER A 275 -28.85 7.00 16.86
C SER A 275 -28.97 8.53 16.95
N ARG A 276 -28.06 9.28 16.28
CA ARG A 276 -28.15 10.75 16.19
C ARG A 276 -29.36 11.22 15.38
N ILE A 277 -29.68 10.56 14.28
CA ILE A 277 -30.87 10.85 13.48
C ILE A 277 -32.12 10.57 14.31
N TYR A 278 -32.17 9.43 15.01
CA TYR A 278 -33.30 9.08 15.87
C TYR A 278 -33.49 10.08 17.01
N LEU A 279 -32.41 10.48 17.69
CA LEU A 279 -32.46 11.49 18.76
C LEU A 279 -32.88 12.88 18.25
N ARG A 280 -32.49 13.26 17.03
CA ARG A 280 -32.96 14.51 16.40
C ARG A 280 -34.44 14.45 16.05
N ALA A 281 -34.91 13.32 15.52
CA ALA A 281 -36.31 13.10 15.23
C ALA A 281 -37.18 13.15 16.51
N VAL A 282 -36.77 12.50 17.58
CA VAL A 282 -37.44 12.52 18.89
C VAL A 282 -37.42 13.92 19.51
N ARG A 283 -36.30 14.66 19.43
CA ARG A 283 -36.28 16.07 19.88
C ARG A 283 -37.20 16.98 19.05
N GLY A 284 -37.25 16.78 17.72
CA GLY A 284 -38.14 17.53 16.84
C GLY A 284 -39.63 17.31 17.18
N VAL A 285 -40.01 16.10 17.57
CA VAL A 285 -41.36 15.77 17.99
C VAL A 285 -41.70 16.33 19.37
N CYS A 286 -40.73 16.35 20.31
CA CYS A 286 -40.93 16.88 21.67
C CYS A 286 -40.97 18.41 21.73
N PHE A 287 -40.37 19.13 20.78
CA PHE A 287 -40.34 20.60 20.76
C PHE A 287 -41.29 21.23 19.74
N GLY A 288 -41.99 20.41 18.92
CA GLY A 288 -42.91 20.88 17.89
C GLY A 288 -44.34 21.19 18.40
N THR A 289 -44.58 21.18 19.72
CA THR A 289 -45.92 21.52 20.30
C THR A 289 -45.87 22.74 21.19
N LYS A 290 -45.28 23.83 20.72
CA LYS A 290 -45.47 25.17 21.31
C LYS A 290 -45.41 26.22 20.20
N GLU A 291 -46.42 26.28 19.39
CA GLU A 291 -46.87 27.46 18.69
C GLU A 291 -48.28 27.15 18.14
N VAL A 292 -49.30 27.42 18.98
CA VAL A 292 -50.66 27.83 18.58
C VAL A 292 -51.00 29.01 19.44
#